data_53ab2469ab5a07906cc83ba06857a423
#
_entry.id   53ab2469ab5a07906cc83ba06857a423
#
_cell.length_a   1.000
_cell.length_b   1.000
_cell.length_c   1.000
_cell.angle_alpha   90.00
_cell.angle_beta   90.00
_cell.angle_gamma   90.00
#
_symmetry.space_group_name_H-M   'P 1'
#
loop_
_entity.id
_entity.type
_entity.pdbx_description
1 polymer ?
#
loop_
_entity_poly.entity_id
_entity_poly.type
_entity_poly.pdbx_seq_one_letter_code
_entity_poly.pdbx_strand_id
1 'polypeptide(L)'
;MADPSFASGRLGSRLQGSIAMIAEELLRAGRLDDALKALQEQVRSQPSNATLRIFLFQLLAVMGQWARAQNQLKVVGELDASALPMVQTYSTAIDCEALRREVFAGRLTPVILGQPAEWIAPLLQALSLDAEGHGEAAQALREQAFDAAPAVPGRIG
;
A
#
# COMPACT_ATOMS: atom_id res chain seq x y z
N MET A 1 10.09 24.58 -47.98
CA MET A 1 9.51 25.16 -46.76
C MET A 1 9.20 23.99 -45.85
N ALA A 2 10.11 23.67 -44.93
CA ALA A 2 10.01 22.48 -44.08
C ALA A 2 9.22 22.82 -42.80
N ASP A 3 8.23 22.01 -42.49
CA ASP A 3 7.30 22.14 -41.34
C ASP A 3 8.02 21.86 -40.02
N PRO A 4 8.07 22.80 -39.04
CA PRO A 4 8.78 22.62 -37.79
C PRO A 4 8.02 21.77 -36.77
N SER A 5 6.84 21.22 -37.12
CA SER A 5 5.96 20.50 -36.19
C SER A 5 6.42 19.08 -35.85
N PHE A 6 7.36 18.47 -36.57
CA PHE A 6 7.75 17.06 -36.42
C PHE A 6 8.88 16.77 -35.41
N ALA A 7 9.55 17.81 -34.92
CA ALA A 7 10.71 17.65 -34.02
C ALA A 7 10.35 17.64 -32.53
N SER A 8 9.21 18.24 -32.16
CA SER A 8 8.82 18.41 -30.75
C SER A 8 8.32 17.10 -30.06
N GLY A 9 7.71 16.20 -30.83
CA GLY A 9 7.14 14.96 -30.30
C GLY A 9 8.17 13.89 -29.88
N ARG A 10 9.33 13.86 -30.49
CA ARG A 10 10.36 12.84 -30.22
C ARG A 10 11.28 13.16 -29.07
N LEU A 11 11.49 14.42 -28.73
CA LEU A 11 12.26 14.82 -27.55
C LEU A 11 11.43 14.56 -26.23
N GLY A 12 10.12 14.82 -26.26
CA GLY A 12 9.23 14.57 -25.14
C GLY A 12 9.21 13.09 -24.71
N SER A 13 9.11 12.19 -25.69
CA SER A 13 9.05 10.73 -25.43
C SER A 13 10.36 10.14 -24.88
N ARG A 14 11.50 10.65 -25.24
CA ARG A 14 12.82 10.22 -24.71
C ARG A 14 13.07 10.71 -23.29
N LEU A 15 12.65 11.91 -22.95
CA LEU A 15 12.71 12.44 -21.59
C LEU A 15 11.74 11.70 -20.65
N GLN A 16 10.59 11.29 -21.16
CA GLN A 16 9.57 10.54 -20.41
C GLN A 16 10.05 9.15 -19.98
N GLY A 17 10.74 8.41 -20.87
CA GLY A 17 11.37 7.12 -20.52
C GLY A 17 12.51 7.27 -19.50
N SER A 18 13.27 8.37 -19.59
CA SER A 18 14.40 8.62 -18.69
C SER A 18 13.99 8.89 -17.23
N ILE A 19 12.85 9.56 -17.00
CA ILE A 19 12.45 9.98 -15.65
C ILE A 19 11.67 8.86 -14.93
N ALA A 20 10.90 8.02 -15.65
CA ALA A 20 10.33 6.79 -15.06
C ALA A 20 11.47 5.85 -14.61
N MET A 21 12.53 5.73 -15.37
CA MET A 21 13.74 5.00 -15.00
C MET A 21 14.40 5.57 -13.73
N ILE A 22 14.42 6.90 -13.55
CA ILE A 22 14.98 7.52 -12.32
C ILE A 22 14.20 7.09 -11.08
N ALA A 23 12.87 7.12 -11.10
CA ALA A 23 12.07 6.69 -9.96
C ALA A 23 12.27 5.19 -9.64
N GLU A 24 12.37 4.34 -10.66
CA GLU A 24 12.68 2.91 -10.49
C GLU A 24 14.09 2.66 -9.95
N GLU A 25 15.09 3.39 -10.41
CA GLU A 25 16.46 3.31 -9.90
C GLU A 25 16.53 3.73 -8.44
N LEU A 26 15.83 4.80 -8.06
CA LEU A 26 15.72 5.26 -6.68
C LEU A 26 15.04 4.22 -5.79
N LEU A 27 14.00 3.54 -6.29
CA LEU A 27 13.36 2.42 -5.57
C LEU A 27 14.31 1.26 -5.36
N ARG A 28 15.04 0.84 -6.40
CA ARG A 28 16.05 -0.23 -6.29
C ARG A 28 17.17 0.12 -5.30
N ALA A 29 17.47 1.41 -5.18
CA ALA A 29 18.43 1.93 -4.20
C ALA A 29 17.84 2.11 -2.78
N GLY A 30 16.56 1.76 -2.54
CA GLY A 30 15.88 1.93 -1.26
C GLY A 30 15.54 3.38 -0.91
N ARG A 31 15.68 4.32 -1.84
CA ARG A 31 15.45 5.76 -1.65
C ARG A 31 13.99 6.14 -1.94
N LEU A 32 13.07 5.66 -1.09
CA LEU A 32 11.62 5.78 -1.32
C LEU A 32 11.14 7.25 -1.41
N ASP A 33 11.63 8.12 -0.53
CA ASP A 33 11.22 9.54 -0.50
C ASP A 33 11.66 10.29 -1.77
N ASP A 34 12.84 9.99 -2.29
CA ASP A 34 13.35 10.62 -3.51
C ASP A 34 12.62 10.07 -4.75
N ALA A 35 12.31 8.76 -4.76
CA ALA A 35 11.48 8.15 -5.78
C ALA A 35 10.08 8.78 -5.79
N LEU A 36 9.49 9.02 -4.62
CA LEU A 36 8.19 9.67 -4.50
C LEU A 36 8.22 11.10 -5.05
N LYS A 37 9.24 11.90 -4.72
CA LYS A 37 9.40 13.26 -5.25
C LYS A 37 9.51 13.26 -6.77
N ALA A 38 10.38 12.40 -7.33
CA ALA A 38 10.59 12.28 -8.76
C ALA A 38 9.28 11.88 -9.49
N LEU A 39 8.55 10.91 -8.94
CA LEU A 39 7.30 10.43 -9.53
C LEU A 39 6.16 11.46 -9.44
N GLN A 40 6.09 12.22 -8.36
CA GLN A 40 5.12 13.33 -8.23
C GLN A 40 5.36 14.43 -9.26
N GLU A 41 6.62 14.76 -9.54
CA GLU A 41 6.98 15.73 -10.57
C GLU A 41 6.56 15.26 -11.96
N GLN A 42 6.72 13.96 -12.24
CA GLN A 42 6.24 13.36 -13.48
C GLN A 42 4.71 13.42 -13.62
N VAL A 43 3.99 13.07 -12.55
CA VAL A 43 2.52 13.16 -12.55
C VAL A 43 2.05 14.60 -12.74
N ARG A 44 2.77 15.60 -12.21
CA ARG A 44 2.46 17.02 -12.44
C ARG A 44 2.68 17.42 -13.90
N SER A 45 3.74 16.95 -14.53
CA SER A 45 4.04 17.24 -15.93
C SER A 45 3.11 16.51 -16.91
N GLN A 46 2.53 15.36 -16.49
CA GLN A 46 1.66 14.51 -17.27
C GLN A 46 0.42 14.06 -16.49
N PRO A 47 -0.48 14.98 -16.14
CA PRO A 47 -1.57 14.70 -15.21
C PRO A 47 -2.60 13.66 -15.69
N SER A 48 -2.70 13.44 -17.02
CA SER A 48 -3.58 12.44 -17.64
C SER A 48 -2.90 11.09 -17.89
N ASN A 49 -1.65 10.90 -17.48
CA ASN A 49 -0.95 9.64 -17.67
C ASN A 49 -1.34 8.63 -16.57
N ALA A 50 -2.26 7.71 -16.88
CA ALA A 50 -2.74 6.69 -15.96
C ALA A 50 -1.62 5.78 -15.45
N THR A 51 -0.63 5.42 -16.28
CA THR A 51 0.49 4.54 -15.89
C THR A 51 1.35 5.17 -14.78
N LEU A 52 1.65 6.47 -14.86
CA LEU A 52 2.39 7.17 -13.80
C LEU A 52 1.59 7.26 -12.51
N ARG A 53 0.28 7.42 -12.60
CA ARG A 53 -0.60 7.43 -11.42
C ARG A 53 -0.73 6.05 -10.78
N ILE A 54 -0.75 4.98 -11.59
CA ILE A 54 -0.70 3.60 -11.09
C ILE A 54 0.60 3.38 -10.32
N PHE A 55 1.73 3.78 -10.84
CA PHE A 55 3.00 3.68 -10.14
C PHE A 55 3.01 4.52 -8.85
N LEU A 56 2.45 5.74 -8.90
CA LEU A 56 2.36 6.61 -7.73
C LEU A 56 1.47 6.01 -6.61
N PHE A 57 0.32 5.41 -6.93
CA PHE A 57 -0.50 4.78 -5.90
C PHE A 57 0.22 3.59 -5.26
N GLN A 58 0.93 2.77 -6.04
CA GLN A 58 1.70 1.63 -5.53
C GLN A 58 2.78 2.09 -4.55
N LEU A 59 3.55 3.11 -4.91
CA LEU A 59 4.59 3.66 -4.04
C LEU A 59 4.00 4.25 -2.76
N LEU A 60 2.90 5.01 -2.87
CA LEU A 60 2.19 5.57 -1.71
C LEU A 60 1.63 4.48 -0.79
N ALA A 61 1.11 3.38 -1.36
CA ALA A 61 0.62 2.23 -0.59
C ALA A 61 1.76 1.55 0.19
N VAL A 62 2.91 1.29 -0.44
CA VAL A 62 4.11 0.75 0.22
C VAL A 62 4.59 1.65 1.36
N MET A 63 4.51 2.97 1.18
CA MET A 63 4.86 3.95 2.21
C MET A 63 3.78 4.15 3.30
N GLY A 64 2.68 3.40 3.27
CA GLY A 64 1.57 3.51 4.22
C GLY A 64 0.76 4.80 4.10
N GLN A 65 0.86 5.50 2.98
CA GLN A 65 0.13 6.76 2.72
C GLN A 65 -1.24 6.46 2.06
N TRP A 66 -2.07 5.69 2.77
CA TRP A 66 -3.29 5.08 2.25
C TRP A 66 -4.28 6.07 1.62
N ALA A 67 -4.57 7.19 2.27
CA ALA A 67 -5.50 8.19 1.74
C ALA A 67 -5.01 8.80 0.42
N ARG A 68 -3.69 9.02 0.29
CA ARG A 68 -3.09 9.53 -0.95
C ARG A 68 -3.10 8.48 -2.05
N ALA A 69 -2.85 7.21 -1.71
CA ALA A 69 -2.95 6.09 -2.64
C ALA A 69 -4.36 5.94 -3.20
N GLN A 70 -5.40 5.99 -2.34
CA GLN A 70 -6.81 5.98 -2.75
C GLN A 70 -7.16 7.11 -3.73
N ASN A 71 -6.66 8.32 -3.47
CA ASN A 71 -6.88 9.45 -4.38
C ASN A 71 -6.27 9.20 -5.77
N GLN A 72 -5.11 8.56 -5.86
CA GLN A 72 -4.52 8.22 -7.17
C GLN A 72 -5.35 7.14 -7.88
N LEU A 73 -5.80 6.10 -7.18
CA LEU A 73 -6.67 5.07 -7.74
C LEU A 73 -7.98 5.64 -8.29
N LYS A 74 -8.61 6.55 -7.57
CA LYS A 74 -9.83 7.23 -8.04
C LYS A 74 -9.57 7.94 -9.37
N VAL A 75 -8.50 8.73 -9.48
CA VAL A 75 -8.15 9.45 -10.71
C VAL A 75 -7.81 8.47 -11.84
N VAL A 76 -7.14 7.34 -11.55
CA VAL A 76 -6.89 6.29 -12.55
C VAL A 76 -8.20 5.76 -13.14
N GLY A 77 -9.20 5.47 -12.30
CA GLY A 77 -10.51 5.01 -12.77
C GLY A 77 -11.27 6.04 -13.61
N GLU A 78 -11.06 7.34 -13.36
CA GLU A 78 -11.63 8.44 -14.16
C GLU A 78 -10.93 8.60 -15.52
N LEU A 79 -9.61 8.31 -15.59
CA LEU A 79 -8.81 8.45 -16.79
C LEU A 79 -8.89 7.22 -17.72
N ASP A 80 -9.04 6.03 -17.15
CA ASP A 80 -9.00 4.76 -17.89
C ASP A 80 -10.05 3.79 -17.34
N ALA A 81 -11.17 3.66 -18.06
CA ALA A 81 -12.25 2.75 -17.70
C ALA A 81 -11.81 1.27 -17.70
N SER A 82 -10.79 0.90 -18.48
CA SER A 82 -10.25 -0.46 -18.49
C SER A 82 -9.53 -0.84 -17.19
N ALA A 83 -9.10 0.15 -16.39
CA ALA A 83 -8.45 -0.03 -15.11
C ALA A 83 -9.45 -0.24 -13.94
N LEU A 84 -10.75 -0.08 -14.13
CA LEU A 84 -11.75 -0.17 -13.07
C LEU A 84 -11.68 -1.45 -12.22
N PRO A 85 -11.51 -2.67 -12.77
CA PRO A 85 -11.37 -3.88 -11.96
C PRO A 85 -10.16 -3.81 -11.00
N MET A 86 -9.03 -3.29 -11.50
CA MET A 86 -7.83 -3.05 -10.70
C MET A 86 -8.11 -2.02 -9.60
N VAL A 87 -8.73 -0.90 -9.95
CA VAL A 87 -9.07 0.18 -9.01
C VAL A 87 -9.95 -0.35 -7.88
N GLN A 88 -10.99 -1.11 -8.17
CA GLN A 88 -11.87 -1.71 -7.15
C GLN A 88 -11.10 -2.64 -6.21
N THR A 89 -10.29 -3.53 -6.78
CA THR A 89 -9.51 -4.50 -6.00
C THR A 89 -8.56 -3.80 -5.03
N TYR A 90 -7.76 -2.85 -5.52
CA TYR A 90 -6.77 -2.18 -4.68
C TYR A 90 -7.39 -1.17 -3.72
N SER A 91 -8.51 -0.52 -4.07
CA SER A 91 -9.24 0.34 -3.13
C SER A 91 -9.72 -0.46 -1.93
N THR A 92 -10.36 -1.62 -2.16
CA THR A 92 -10.78 -2.52 -1.09
C THR A 92 -9.59 -3.01 -0.25
N ALA A 93 -8.47 -3.38 -0.88
CA ALA A 93 -7.27 -3.82 -0.17
C ALA A 93 -6.70 -2.72 0.73
N ILE A 94 -6.66 -1.47 0.25
CA ILE A 94 -6.19 -0.32 1.05
C ILE A 94 -7.12 -0.03 2.23
N ASP A 95 -8.44 -0.15 2.04
CA ASP A 95 -9.42 0.01 3.12
C ASP A 95 -9.23 -1.08 4.18
N CYS A 96 -8.99 -2.33 3.77
CA CYS A 96 -8.66 -3.43 4.68
C CYS A 96 -7.36 -3.16 5.45
N GLU A 97 -6.32 -2.61 4.82
CA GLU A 97 -5.08 -2.24 5.49
C GLU A 97 -5.26 -1.11 6.52
N ALA A 98 -6.11 -0.14 6.22
CA ALA A 98 -6.47 0.89 7.19
C ALA A 98 -7.19 0.31 8.41
N LEU A 99 -8.15 -0.59 8.20
CA LEU A 99 -8.84 -1.31 9.28
C LEU A 99 -7.88 -2.19 10.08
N ARG A 100 -7.00 -2.93 9.40
CA ARG A 100 -6.00 -3.77 10.05
C ARG A 100 -5.12 -2.96 11.00
N ARG A 101 -4.70 -1.77 10.60
CA ARG A 101 -3.92 -0.86 11.47
C ARG A 101 -4.68 -0.50 12.74
N GLU A 102 -5.98 -0.20 12.64
CA GLU A 102 -6.81 0.13 13.81
C GLU A 102 -6.99 -1.07 14.74
N VAL A 103 -7.14 -2.29 14.18
CA VAL A 103 -7.20 -3.53 14.96
C VAL A 103 -5.89 -3.77 15.71
N PHE A 104 -4.74 -3.72 15.02
CA PHE A 104 -3.44 -3.93 15.65
C PHE A 104 -3.04 -2.83 16.64
N ALA A 105 -3.66 -1.67 16.55
CA ALA A 105 -3.52 -0.61 17.55
C ALA A 105 -4.51 -0.76 18.75
N GLY A 106 -5.27 -1.85 18.80
CA GLY A 106 -6.26 -2.11 19.86
C GLY A 106 -7.47 -1.20 19.86
N ARG A 107 -7.66 -0.39 18.81
CA ARG A 107 -8.78 0.56 18.70
C ARG A 107 -10.05 -0.04 18.09
N LEU A 108 -9.92 -1.14 17.37
CA LEU A 108 -11.04 -1.86 16.76
C LEU A 108 -10.92 -3.35 17.04
N THR A 109 -12.07 -4.00 17.27
CA THR A 109 -12.15 -5.45 17.31
C THR A 109 -12.37 -5.99 15.91
N PRO A 110 -11.56 -6.96 15.42
CA PRO A 110 -11.75 -7.53 14.10
C PRO A 110 -13.01 -8.39 14.02
N VAL A 111 -13.61 -8.48 12.86
CA VAL A 111 -14.66 -9.45 12.58
C VAL A 111 -13.99 -10.81 12.33
N ILE A 112 -14.35 -11.80 13.15
CA ILE A 112 -13.90 -13.18 12.98
C ILE A 112 -15.00 -13.96 12.26
N LEU A 113 -14.64 -14.60 11.16
CA LEU A 113 -15.55 -15.42 10.39
C LEU A 113 -15.49 -16.88 10.87
N GLY A 114 -16.66 -17.50 11.03
CA GLY A 114 -16.77 -18.87 11.50
C GLY A 114 -16.56 -19.00 13.02
N GLN A 115 -16.16 -20.19 13.49
CA GLN A 115 -15.82 -20.44 14.88
C GLN A 115 -14.32 -20.20 15.09
N PRO A 116 -13.91 -19.18 15.85
CA PRO A 116 -12.50 -18.92 16.11
C PRO A 116 -11.90 -20.05 16.97
N ALA A 117 -10.64 -20.38 16.69
CA ALA A 117 -9.86 -21.23 17.60
C ALA A 117 -9.66 -20.55 18.95
N GLU A 118 -9.57 -21.34 20.02
CA GLU A 118 -9.53 -20.84 21.41
C GLU A 118 -8.37 -19.86 21.68
N TRP A 119 -7.25 -20.00 20.97
CA TRP A 119 -6.09 -19.13 21.10
C TRP A 119 -6.24 -17.74 20.46
N ILE A 120 -7.27 -17.49 19.64
CA ILE A 120 -7.49 -16.20 18.96
C ILE A 120 -8.01 -15.14 19.95
N ALA A 121 -8.93 -15.50 20.83
CA ALA A 121 -9.54 -14.55 21.76
C ALA A 121 -8.52 -13.90 22.73
N PRO A 122 -7.58 -14.65 23.35
CA PRO A 122 -6.52 -14.04 24.15
C PRO A 122 -5.60 -13.09 23.37
N LEU A 123 -5.31 -13.38 22.09
CA LEU A 123 -4.52 -12.45 21.25
C LEU A 123 -5.24 -11.12 21.01
N LEU A 124 -6.54 -11.14 20.77
CA LEU A 124 -7.32 -9.92 20.58
C LEU A 124 -7.41 -9.10 21.87
N GLN A 125 -7.58 -9.78 23.01
CA GLN A 125 -7.58 -9.12 24.30
C GLN A 125 -6.20 -8.50 24.60
N ALA A 126 -5.11 -9.19 24.25
CA ALA A 126 -3.76 -8.66 24.41
C ALA A 126 -3.55 -7.35 23.63
N LEU A 127 -4.09 -7.22 22.41
CA LEU A 127 -4.03 -5.97 21.64
C LEU A 127 -4.72 -4.81 22.36
N SER A 128 -5.89 -5.05 22.96
CA SER A 128 -6.61 -4.04 23.73
C SER A 128 -5.84 -3.61 24.98
N LEU A 129 -5.29 -4.58 25.71
CA LEU A 129 -4.47 -4.31 26.91
C LEU A 129 -3.19 -3.54 26.59
N ASP A 130 -2.53 -3.83 25.45
CA ASP A 130 -1.38 -3.04 24.99
C ASP A 130 -1.77 -1.58 24.73
N ALA A 131 -2.92 -1.36 24.08
CA ALA A 131 -3.43 -0.02 23.80
C ALA A 131 -3.77 0.77 25.08
N GLU A 132 -4.18 0.07 26.14
CA GLU A 132 -4.47 0.62 27.47
C GLU A 132 -3.22 0.81 28.34
N GLY A 133 -2.05 0.35 27.88
CA GLY A 133 -0.77 0.45 28.60
C GLY A 133 -0.52 -0.70 29.60
N HIS A 134 -1.31 -1.76 29.55
CA HIS A 134 -1.20 -2.94 30.43
C HIS A 134 -0.29 -4.03 29.82
N GLY A 135 0.95 -3.67 29.48
CA GLY A 135 1.87 -4.51 28.70
C GLY A 135 2.19 -5.89 29.33
N GLU A 136 2.32 -5.97 30.67
CA GLU A 136 2.58 -7.25 31.35
C GLU A 136 1.38 -8.21 31.21
N ALA A 137 0.16 -7.71 31.39
CA ALA A 137 -1.05 -8.52 31.23
C ALA A 137 -1.25 -8.94 29.76
N ALA A 138 -0.96 -8.06 28.82
CA ALA A 138 -0.98 -8.37 27.38
C ALA A 138 0.04 -9.46 27.02
N GLN A 139 1.24 -9.41 27.61
CA GLN A 139 2.28 -10.42 27.39
C GLN A 139 1.84 -11.79 27.92
N ALA A 140 1.28 -11.86 29.12
CA ALA A 140 0.79 -13.11 29.69
C ALA A 140 -0.30 -13.76 28.81
N LEU A 141 -1.22 -12.96 28.25
CA LEU A 141 -2.24 -13.47 27.34
C LEU A 141 -1.66 -13.97 26.02
N ARG A 142 -0.63 -13.31 25.47
CA ARG A 142 0.07 -13.80 24.26
C ARG A 142 0.75 -15.15 24.51
N GLU A 143 1.42 -15.32 25.65
CA GLU A 143 2.04 -16.59 26.04
C GLU A 143 0.99 -17.70 26.16
N GLN A 144 -0.11 -17.43 26.85
CA GLN A 144 -1.23 -18.38 26.94
C GLN A 144 -1.79 -18.75 25.55
N ALA A 145 -1.95 -17.76 24.64
CA ALA A 145 -2.44 -17.99 23.31
C ALA A 145 -1.48 -18.86 22.48
N PHE A 146 -0.18 -18.60 22.55
CA PHE A 146 0.82 -19.38 21.81
C PHE A 146 0.98 -20.80 22.35
N ASP A 147 0.83 -21.00 23.66
CA ASP A 147 0.83 -22.35 24.26
C ASP A 147 -0.39 -23.17 23.80
N ALA A 148 -1.54 -22.53 23.61
CA ALA A 148 -2.77 -23.17 23.12
C ALA A 148 -2.80 -23.32 21.58
N ALA A 149 -1.97 -22.61 20.85
CA ALA A 149 -1.95 -22.66 19.40
C ALA A 149 -1.36 -23.99 18.89
N PRO A 150 -1.96 -24.64 17.88
CA PRO A 150 -1.45 -25.91 17.35
C PRO A 150 -0.10 -25.69 16.65
N ALA A 151 0.86 -26.57 16.91
CA ALA A 151 2.13 -26.59 16.16
C ALA A 151 1.86 -27.05 14.74
N VAL A 152 2.23 -26.21 13.75
CA VAL A 152 2.12 -26.56 12.33
C VAL A 152 3.52 -26.84 11.80
N PRO A 153 3.81 -28.07 11.30
CA PRO A 153 5.10 -28.38 10.73
C PRO A 153 5.29 -27.59 9.42
N GLY A 154 6.43 -26.91 9.30
CA GLY A 154 6.84 -26.16 8.13
C GLY A 154 8.26 -26.54 7.69
N ARG A 155 8.59 -26.30 6.43
CA ARG A 155 9.98 -26.35 5.93
C ARG A 155 10.41 -24.92 5.59
N ILE A 156 11.54 -24.52 6.12
CA ILE A 156 12.22 -23.29 5.70
C ILE A 156 13.18 -23.72 4.60
N GLY A 157 12.95 -23.23 3.37
CA GLY A 157 13.79 -23.49 2.19
C GLY A 157 14.94 -22.50 2.09
#